data_12cce8d036a7edd158f05784be7060a0
#
_entry.id   12cce8d036a7edd158f05784be7060a0
#
_cell.length_a   1.000
_cell.length_b   1.000
_cell.length_c   1.000
_cell.angle_alpha   90.00
_cell.angle_beta   90.00
_cell.angle_gamma   90.00
#
_symmetry.space_group_name_H-M   'P 1'
#
loop_
_entity.id
_entity.type
_entity.pdbx_description
1 polymer ?
#
loop_
_entity_poly.entity_id
_entity_poly.type
_entity_poly.pdbx_seq_one_letter_code
_entity_poly.pdbx_strand_id
1 'polypeptide(L)'
;MHELGMEFRSPTINLQILPEQYTSFCENLPYYLGAKLTRAKTFTPYEAAILEKMFGGIPDMPIGLLDDSIMVCFQHYQTFAEAKEKWDERASRMKDILMSEIGFLFHARGPEYYMEAKSFLKLNIPNKLCLTQGFDVDGAVRFDGEGFEAVKGKLRITQVYDFRRWVHEENNTL
;
A
#
# COMPACT_ATOMS: atom_id res chain seq x y z
N MET A 1 4.03 14.48 4.33
CA MET A 1 2.82 14.79 3.56
C MET A 1 2.33 16.21 3.81
N HIS A 2 2.17 16.69 5.05
CA HIS A 2 1.94 18.12 5.32
C HIS A 2 3.00 19.04 4.70
N GLU A 3 4.25 18.60 4.69
CA GLU A 3 5.38 19.34 4.08
C GLU A 3 5.29 19.44 2.55
N LEU A 4 4.44 18.62 1.90
CA LEU A 4 4.23 18.60 0.44
C LEU A 4 3.01 19.44 0.01
N GLY A 5 2.27 20.06 0.94
CA GLY A 5 1.03 20.76 0.64
C GLY A 5 -0.11 19.83 0.17
N MET A 6 0.08 18.51 0.24
CA MET A 6 -0.93 17.53 -0.18
C MET A 6 -1.88 17.23 0.97
N GLU A 7 -3.18 17.16 0.65
CA GLU A 7 -4.17 16.64 1.59
C GLU A 7 -4.03 15.12 1.70
N PHE A 8 -3.86 14.65 2.94
CA PHE A 8 -3.67 13.22 3.18
C PHE A 8 -5.02 12.51 3.32
N ARG A 9 -5.56 12.03 2.21
CA ARG A 9 -6.87 11.36 2.14
C ARG A 9 -6.78 9.85 1.98
N SER A 10 -5.57 9.26 1.95
CA SER A 10 -5.40 7.83 1.66
C SER A 10 -6.22 6.92 2.58
N PRO A 11 -6.98 5.95 2.03
CA PRO A 11 -7.67 4.93 2.83
C PRO A 11 -6.69 3.94 3.45
N THR A 12 -5.49 3.82 2.89
CA THR A 12 -4.48 2.81 3.27
C THR A 12 -3.57 3.23 4.42
N ILE A 13 -3.96 4.25 5.19
CA ILE A 13 -3.19 4.69 6.38
C ILE A 13 -3.26 3.63 7.47
N ASN A 14 -2.10 3.26 8.03
CA ASN A 14 -1.99 2.30 9.12
C ASN A 14 -2.59 0.92 8.78
N LEU A 15 -2.45 0.52 7.52
CA LEU A 15 -2.81 -0.82 7.08
C LEU A 15 -1.80 -1.36 6.08
N GLN A 16 -1.83 -2.66 5.89
CA GLN A 16 -1.10 -3.36 4.84
C GLN A 16 -2.06 -4.23 4.04
N ILE A 17 -1.87 -4.24 2.73
CA ILE A 17 -2.49 -5.19 1.81
C ILE A 17 -1.40 -6.19 1.43
N LEU A 18 -1.75 -7.46 1.25
CA LEU A 18 -0.80 -8.47 0.81
C LEU A 18 -0.18 -8.03 -0.54
N PRO A 19 1.14 -8.11 -0.71
CA PRO A 19 1.82 -7.61 -1.91
C PRO A 19 1.25 -8.16 -3.20
N GLU A 20 0.88 -9.44 -3.22
CA GLU A 20 0.31 -10.15 -4.36
C GLU A 20 -1.10 -9.63 -4.72
N GLN A 21 -1.83 -9.09 -3.76
CA GLN A 21 -3.18 -8.54 -3.95
C GLN A 21 -3.17 -7.03 -4.22
N TYR A 22 -2.05 -6.35 -3.95
CA TYR A 22 -1.97 -4.90 -4.05
C TYR A 22 -2.16 -4.39 -5.48
N THR A 23 -1.68 -5.11 -6.48
CA THR A 23 -1.90 -4.76 -7.89
C THR A 23 -3.38 -4.76 -8.25
N SER A 24 -4.10 -5.82 -7.89
CA SER A 24 -5.55 -5.92 -8.10
C SER A 24 -6.31 -4.83 -7.34
N PHE A 25 -5.89 -4.53 -6.11
CA PHE A 25 -6.46 -3.44 -5.33
C PHE A 25 -6.29 -2.08 -6.02
N CYS A 26 -5.08 -1.76 -6.52
CA CYS A 26 -4.80 -0.49 -7.20
C CYS A 26 -5.59 -0.36 -8.50
N GLU A 27 -5.62 -1.41 -9.32
CA GLU A 27 -6.32 -1.43 -10.60
C GLU A 27 -7.83 -1.23 -10.46
N ASN A 28 -8.40 -1.78 -9.39
CA ASN A 28 -9.83 -1.73 -9.11
C ASN A 28 -10.17 -0.88 -7.87
N LEU A 29 -9.36 0.13 -7.57
CA LEU A 29 -9.52 0.94 -6.37
C LEU A 29 -10.93 1.50 -6.17
N PRO A 30 -11.62 2.09 -7.18
CA PRO A 30 -12.98 2.60 -7.00
C PRO A 30 -13.98 1.53 -6.54
N TYR A 31 -13.83 0.30 -7.06
CA TYR A 31 -14.63 -0.85 -6.64
C TYR A 31 -14.38 -1.20 -5.18
N TYR A 32 -13.11 -1.37 -4.79
CA TYR A 32 -12.75 -1.76 -3.42
C TYR A 32 -13.04 -0.69 -2.37
N LEU A 33 -13.06 0.58 -2.73
CA LEU A 33 -13.51 1.66 -1.84
C LEU A 33 -15.00 1.57 -1.50
N GLY A 34 -15.81 0.97 -2.39
CA GLY A 34 -17.22 0.69 -2.17
C GLY A 34 -17.52 -0.73 -1.65
N ALA A 35 -16.52 -1.59 -1.63
CA ALA A 35 -16.70 -2.99 -1.27
C ALA A 35 -17.00 -3.19 0.22
N LYS A 36 -17.72 -4.28 0.51
CA LYS A 36 -18.01 -4.65 1.89
C LYS A 36 -16.75 -5.14 2.57
N LEU A 37 -16.37 -4.52 3.69
CA LEU A 37 -15.30 -5.00 4.56
C LEU A 37 -15.87 -5.97 5.59
N THR A 38 -15.41 -7.23 5.57
CA THR A 38 -15.76 -8.28 6.51
C THR A 38 -14.55 -8.70 7.34
N ARG A 39 -14.76 -9.21 8.57
CA ARG A 39 -13.66 -9.70 9.41
C ARG A 39 -13.17 -11.06 8.89
N ALA A 40 -11.88 -11.19 8.61
CA ALA A 40 -11.26 -12.49 8.38
C ALA A 40 -11.23 -13.29 9.68
N LYS A 41 -11.78 -14.52 9.64
CA LYS A 41 -11.84 -15.44 10.80
C LYS A 41 -10.93 -16.65 10.60
N THR A 42 -10.71 -17.03 9.37
CA THR A 42 -9.88 -18.14 8.96
C THR A 42 -9.01 -17.72 7.79
N PHE A 43 -7.90 -18.40 7.61
CA PHE A 43 -6.95 -18.15 6.54
C PHE A 43 -6.72 -19.44 5.75
N THR A 44 -6.64 -19.32 4.45
CA THR A 44 -6.15 -20.42 3.60
C THR A 44 -4.68 -20.69 3.92
N PRO A 45 -4.15 -21.88 3.59
CA PRO A 45 -2.72 -22.16 3.76
C PRO A 45 -1.82 -21.14 3.04
N TYR A 46 -2.26 -20.63 1.90
CA TYR A 46 -1.55 -19.61 1.13
C TYR A 46 -1.49 -18.26 1.87
N GLU A 47 -2.63 -17.78 2.37
CA GLU A 47 -2.70 -16.54 3.14
C GLU A 47 -1.90 -16.63 4.44
N ALA A 48 -2.00 -17.77 5.13
CA ALA A 48 -1.21 -18.02 6.34
C ALA A 48 0.30 -17.98 6.06
N ALA A 49 0.76 -18.55 4.93
CA ALA A 49 2.16 -18.53 4.54
C ALA A 49 2.66 -17.11 4.24
N ILE A 50 1.81 -16.27 3.61
CA ILE A 50 2.17 -14.86 3.37
C ILE A 50 2.20 -14.08 4.68
N LEU A 51 1.23 -14.27 5.57
CA LEU A 51 1.22 -13.62 6.87
C LEU A 51 2.43 -14.02 7.70
N GLU A 52 2.82 -15.30 7.66
CA GLU A 52 4.06 -15.80 8.27
C GLU A 52 5.29 -15.07 7.71
N LYS A 53 5.40 -14.95 6.40
CA LYS A 53 6.51 -14.25 5.73
C LYS A 53 6.57 -12.76 6.11
N MET A 54 5.42 -12.10 6.23
CA MET A 54 5.33 -10.66 6.49
C MET A 54 5.49 -10.31 7.97
N PHE A 55 4.98 -11.14 8.88
CA PHE A 55 4.81 -10.82 10.30
C PHE A 55 5.45 -11.84 11.25
N GLY A 56 5.98 -12.95 10.73
CA GLY A 56 6.51 -14.05 11.54
C GLY A 56 5.40 -14.88 12.20
N GLY A 57 4.20 -14.90 11.63
CA GLY A 57 3.02 -15.61 12.11
C GLY A 57 1.72 -14.89 11.76
N ILE A 58 0.60 -15.44 12.21
CA ILE A 58 -0.70 -14.73 12.16
C ILE A 58 -0.62 -13.56 13.16
N PRO A 59 -0.67 -12.30 12.70
CA PRO A 59 -0.47 -11.17 13.60
C PRO A 59 -1.68 -10.97 14.52
N ASP A 60 -1.41 -10.51 15.74
CA ASP A 60 -2.44 -10.08 16.68
C ASP A 60 -2.93 -8.66 16.35
N MET A 61 -3.56 -8.52 15.20
CA MET A 61 -4.20 -7.29 14.74
C MET A 61 -5.48 -7.60 13.99
N PRO A 62 -6.42 -6.66 13.87
CA PRO A 62 -7.59 -6.87 13.03
C PRO A 62 -7.22 -7.13 11.58
N ILE A 63 -7.75 -8.19 11.00
CA ILE A 63 -7.64 -8.51 9.58
C ILE A 63 -9.03 -8.54 8.96
N GLY A 64 -9.18 -7.86 7.84
CA GLY A 64 -10.42 -7.79 7.07
C GLY A 64 -10.25 -8.30 5.65
N LEU A 65 -11.36 -8.58 5.02
CA LEU A 65 -11.47 -8.92 3.61
C LEU A 65 -12.40 -7.92 2.92
N LEU A 66 -11.92 -7.28 1.88
CA LEU A 66 -12.74 -6.47 0.98
C LEU A 66 -13.31 -7.41 -0.08
N ASP A 67 -14.63 -7.54 -0.07
CA ASP A 67 -15.37 -8.41 -0.99
C ASP A 67 -14.78 -9.83 -1.06
N ASP A 68 -14.42 -10.38 0.10
CA ASP A 68 -13.83 -11.71 0.29
C ASP A 68 -12.57 -12.00 -0.59
N SER A 69 -11.95 -10.97 -1.17
CA SER A 69 -10.85 -11.12 -2.12
C SER A 69 -9.56 -10.39 -1.74
N ILE A 70 -9.64 -9.19 -1.19
CA ILE A 70 -8.45 -8.41 -0.78
C ILE A 70 -8.31 -8.41 0.74
N MET A 71 -7.23 -9.00 1.21
CA MET A 71 -6.90 -9.03 2.63
C MET A 71 -6.26 -7.71 3.06
N VAL A 72 -6.80 -7.13 4.13
CA VAL A 72 -6.34 -5.87 4.72
C VAL A 72 -5.95 -6.12 6.17
N CYS A 73 -4.68 -5.92 6.49
CA CYS A 73 -4.14 -6.02 7.85
C CYS A 73 -4.11 -4.62 8.47
N PHE A 74 -4.88 -4.41 9.54
CA PHE A 74 -5.06 -3.10 10.17
C PHE A 74 -4.07 -2.89 11.31
N GLN A 75 -2.95 -2.23 11.01
CA GLN A 75 -1.93 -1.90 12.00
C GLN A 75 -2.44 -0.81 12.96
N HIS A 76 -2.05 -0.91 14.23
CA HIS A 76 -2.36 0.08 15.28
C HIS A 76 -3.85 0.19 15.69
N TYR A 77 -4.68 -0.78 15.30
CA TYR A 77 -6.07 -0.88 15.77
C TYR A 77 -6.23 -2.03 16.75
N GLN A 78 -7.01 -1.82 17.81
CA GLN A 78 -7.24 -2.82 18.84
C GLN A 78 -8.39 -3.76 18.46
N THR A 79 -9.38 -3.25 17.75
CA THR A 79 -10.56 -4.01 17.38
C THR A 79 -10.90 -3.89 15.90
N PHE A 80 -11.54 -4.92 15.36
CA PHE A 80 -12.03 -4.88 13.98
C PHE A 80 -13.13 -3.81 13.78
N ALA A 81 -13.94 -3.56 14.81
CA ALA A 81 -14.98 -2.53 14.74
C ALA A 81 -14.39 -1.13 14.52
N GLU A 82 -13.37 -0.78 15.31
CA GLU A 82 -12.61 0.46 15.16
C GLU A 82 -11.92 0.57 13.79
N ALA A 83 -11.24 -0.52 13.37
CA ALA A 83 -10.57 -0.58 12.07
C ALA A 83 -11.56 -0.38 10.91
N LYS A 84 -12.73 -1.03 10.98
CA LYS A 84 -13.80 -0.89 9.98
C LYS A 84 -14.38 0.52 9.93
N GLU A 85 -14.66 1.13 11.07
CA GLU A 85 -15.15 2.51 11.15
C GLU A 85 -14.17 3.47 10.46
N LYS A 86 -12.86 3.33 10.74
CA LYS A 86 -11.83 4.15 10.12
C LYS A 86 -11.65 3.87 8.62
N TRP A 87 -11.81 2.63 8.20
CA TRP A 87 -11.83 2.30 6.77
C TRP A 87 -13.02 2.99 6.06
N ASP A 88 -14.22 2.82 6.59
CA ASP A 88 -15.45 3.37 5.99
C ASP A 88 -15.37 4.91 5.91
N GLU A 89 -14.90 5.57 6.97
CA GLU A 89 -14.64 7.02 7.00
C GLU A 89 -13.68 7.47 5.91
N ARG A 90 -12.54 6.77 5.75
CA ARG A 90 -11.50 7.13 4.78
C ARG A 90 -11.92 6.81 3.35
N ALA A 91 -12.54 5.65 3.12
CA ALA A 91 -13.05 5.26 1.83
C ALA A 91 -14.12 6.24 1.34
N SER A 92 -14.99 6.73 2.23
CA SER A 92 -16.01 7.71 1.88
C SER A 92 -15.43 9.03 1.38
N ARG A 93 -14.28 9.47 1.92
CA ARG A 93 -13.60 10.70 1.47
C ARG A 93 -12.97 10.59 0.08
N MET A 94 -12.80 9.36 -0.41
CA MET A 94 -12.19 9.09 -1.72
C MET A 94 -13.21 8.95 -2.85
N LYS A 95 -14.50 8.92 -2.56
CA LYS A 95 -15.56 8.62 -3.55
C LYS A 95 -15.60 9.57 -4.75
N ASP A 96 -15.26 10.83 -4.53
CA ASP A 96 -15.35 11.88 -5.55
C ASP A 96 -13.96 12.24 -6.13
N ILE A 97 -12.91 11.51 -5.76
CA ILE A 97 -11.55 11.74 -6.24
C ILE A 97 -11.33 10.97 -7.55
N LEU A 98 -10.88 11.68 -8.58
CA LEU A 98 -10.55 11.06 -9.86
C LEU A 98 -9.28 10.20 -9.73
N MET A 99 -9.21 9.08 -10.44
CA MET A 99 -8.03 8.21 -10.45
C MET A 99 -6.75 8.97 -10.85
N SER A 100 -6.87 9.99 -11.73
CA SER A 100 -5.76 10.85 -12.13
C SER A 100 -5.21 11.75 -11.00
N GLU A 101 -5.97 11.92 -9.91
CA GLU A 101 -5.55 12.70 -8.73
C GLU A 101 -4.91 11.82 -7.65
N ILE A 102 -4.84 10.50 -7.87
CA ILE A 102 -4.33 9.53 -6.89
C ILE A 102 -2.90 9.12 -7.25
N GLY A 103 -1.99 9.26 -6.30
CA GLY A 103 -0.65 8.68 -6.40
C GLY A 103 -0.61 7.25 -5.85
N PHE A 104 -0.11 6.31 -6.65
CA PHE A 104 0.04 4.91 -6.28
C PHE A 104 1.51 4.60 -5.98
N LEU A 105 1.78 4.13 -4.78
CA LEU A 105 3.15 3.80 -4.37
C LEU A 105 3.26 2.31 -4.02
N PHE A 106 4.18 1.60 -4.66
CA PHE A 106 4.62 0.27 -4.24
C PHE A 106 6.06 0.33 -3.77
N HIS A 107 6.31 -0.18 -2.56
CA HIS A 107 7.65 -0.29 -2.00
C HIS A 107 8.03 -1.75 -1.78
N ALA A 108 8.87 -2.28 -2.65
CA ALA A 108 9.44 -3.61 -2.56
C ALA A 108 10.72 -3.58 -1.69
N ARG A 109 10.64 -4.16 -0.50
CA ARG A 109 11.70 -4.10 0.51
C ARG A 109 12.83 -5.13 0.32
N GLY A 110 12.68 -6.04 -0.64
CA GLY A 110 13.66 -7.07 -0.94
C GLY A 110 13.37 -7.76 -2.26
N PRO A 111 14.33 -8.53 -2.80
CA PRO A 111 14.22 -9.18 -4.10
C PRO A 111 13.11 -10.24 -4.17
N GLU A 112 12.62 -10.73 -3.05
CA GLU A 112 11.47 -11.62 -2.96
C GLU A 112 10.17 -11.00 -3.48
N TYR A 113 10.10 -9.67 -3.60
CA TYR A 113 8.98 -8.91 -4.15
C TYR A 113 9.20 -8.47 -5.62
N TYR A 114 10.16 -9.09 -6.31
CA TYR A 114 10.49 -8.76 -7.71
C TYR A 114 9.28 -8.90 -8.64
N MET A 115 8.53 -9.98 -8.51
CA MET A 115 7.38 -10.25 -9.38
C MET A 115 6.22 -9.29 -9.13
N GLU A 116 5.97 -8.93 -7.87
CA GLU A 116 4.95 -7.97 -7.48
C GLU A 116 5.30 -6.56 -7.95
N ALA A 117 6.56 -6.13 -7.81
CA ALA A 117 7.05 -4.86 -8.33
C ALA A 117 6.87 -4.77 -9.86
N LYS A 118 7.25 -5.85 -10.58
CA LYS A 118 7.07 -5.94 -12.03
C LYS A 118 5.61 -5.93 -12.45
N SER A 119 4.74 -6.59 -11.69
CA SER A 119 3.30 -6.60 -11.93
C SER A 119 2.68 -5.22 -11.70
N PHE A 120 3.08 -4.54 -10.61
CA PHE A 120 2.64 -3.18 -10.32
C PHE A 120 3.04 -2.19 -11.43
N LEU A 121 4.27 -2.28 -11.95
CA LEU A 121 4.74 -1.40 -13.03
C LEU A 121 3.98 -1.58 -14.34
N LYS A 122 3.39 -2.76 -14.58
CA LYS A 122 2.57 -3.04 -15.76
C LYS A 122 1.14 -2.53 -15.67
N LEU A 123 0.67 -2.12 -14.48
CA LEU A 123 -0.67 -1.58 -14.33
C LEU A 123 -0.88 -0.36 -15.21
N ASN A 124 -2.04 -0.27 -15.84
CA ASN A 124 -2.46 0.94 -16.56
C ASN A 124 -3.20 1.88 -15.61
N ILE A 125 -2.47 2.43 -14.64
CA ILE A 125 -2.96 3.41 -13.67
C ILE A 125 -2.09 4.67 -13.72
N PRO A 126 -2.67 5.86 -13.46
CA PRO A 126 -1.89 7.11 -13.44
C PRO A 126 -0.99 7.19 -12.20
N ASN A 127 -0.04 8.11 -12.24
CA ASN A 127 0.76 8.56 -11.08
C ASN A 127 1.30 7.41 -10.22
N LYS A 128 1.89 6.39 -10.83
CA LYS A 128 2.46 5.25 -10.12
C LYS A 128 3.94 5.40 -9.90
N LEU A 129 4.39 5.05 -8.70
CA LEU A 129 5.80 5.00 -8.32
C LEU A 129 6.11 3.65 -7.70
N CYS A 130 7.09 2.95 -8.24
CA CYS A 130 7.63 1.73 -7.67
C CYS A 130 9.02 2.02 -7.10
N LEU A 131 9.22 1.73 -5.82
CA LEU A 131 10.51 1.80 -5.15
C LEU A 131 11.01 0.40 -4.85
N THR A 132 12.29 0.13 -5.14
CA THR A 132 12.95 -1.14 -4.83
C THR A 132 14.15 -0.92 -3.92
N GLN A 133 14.30 -1.74 -2.90
CA GLN A 133 15.39 -1.64 -1.96
C GLN A 133 16.43 -2.72 -2.25
N GLY A 134 17.62 -2.29 -2.72
CA GLY A 134 18.78 -3.16 -2.92
C GLY A 134 18.72 -4.08 -4.14
N PHE A 135 17.73 -3.93 -5.03
CA PHE A 135 17.63 -4.72 -6.27
C PHE A 135 17.01 -3.91 -7.41
N ASP A 136 17.25 -4.35 -8.66
CA ASP A 136 16.79 -3.65 -9.86
C ASP A 136 15.52 -4.28 -10.40
N VAL A 137 14.58 -3.42 -10.80
CA VAL A 137 13.42 -3.73 -11.63
C VAL A 137 13.30 -2.62 -12.67
N ASP A 138 13.21 -3.00 -13.93
CA ASP A 138 13.06 -2.01 -15.02
C ASP A 138 11.80 -1.16 -14.81
N GLY A 139 11.96 0.16 -14.83
CA GLY A 139 10.92 1.13 -14.53
C GLY A 139 10.70 1.45 -13.05
N ALA A 140 11.41 0.80 -12.13
CA ALA A 140 11.39 1.15 -10.71
C ALA A 140 12.54 2.11 -10.36
N VAL A 141 12.36 2.85 -9.28
CA VAL A 141 13.43 3.63 -8.65
C VAL A 141 14.09 2.77 -7.58
N ARG A 142 15.34 2.38 -7.83
CA ARG A 142 16.15 1.68 -6.84
C ARG A 142 16.74 2.67 -5.84
N PHE A 143 16.78 2.26 -4.60
CA PHE A 143 17.60 2.90 -3.59
C PHE A 143 18.40 1.86 -2.83
N ASP A 144 19.64 2.23 -2.50
CA ASP A 144 20.54 1.43 -1.68
C ASP A 144 20.62 2.10 -0.30
N GLY A 145 20.08 1.46 0.70
CA GLY A 145 20.16 1.90 2.08
C GLY A 145 20.05 0.68 2.96
N GLU A 146 20.89 0.60 3.99
CA GLU A 146 20.63 -0.34 5.06
C GLU A 146 19.25 0.01 5.60
N GLY A 147 18.32 -0.89 5.34
CA GLY A 147 16.90 -0.67 5.38
C GLY A 147 16.38 0.03 6.62
N PHE A 148 15.12 0.27 6.62
CA PHE A 148 14.27 0.77 7.70
C PHE A 148 14.64 0.32 9.13
N GLU A 149 15.51 -0.70 9.28
CA GLU A 149 15.96 -1.29 10.54
C GLU A 149 17.27 -0.71 11.08
N ALA A 150 18.16 -0.17 10.25
CA ALA A 150 19.52 0.22 10.71
C ALA A 150 19.55 1.54 11.49
N VAL A 151 18.55 2.39 11.34
CA VAL A 151 18.39 3.57 12.18
C VAL A 151 17.18 3.33 13.06
N LYS A 152 17.36 2.97 14.32
CA LYS A 152 16.28 2.84 15.32
C LYS A 152 15.13 3.80 14.99
N GLY A 153 14.29 3.33 14.07
CA GLY A 153 12.98 3.83 13.83
C GLY A 153 12.80 5.03 12.93
N LYS A 154 13.42 5.30 11.83
CA LYS A 154 12.83 6.40 11.01
C LYS A 154 13.67 6.89 9.82
N LEU A 155 14.17 6.03 8.96
CA LEU A 155 14.34 6.47 7.58
C LEU A 155 12.94 6.54 6.97
N ARG A 156 12.38 7.75 6.94
CA ARG A 156 11.11 7.97 6.23
C ARG A 156 11.40 7.79 4.76
N ILE A 157 10.53 7.12 4.04
CA ILE A 157 10.61 6.95 2.57
C ILE A 157 10.83 8.32 1.86
N THR A 158 10.37 9.41 2.46
CA THR A 158 10.62 10.80 2.03
C THR A 158 12.08 11.24 2.13
N GLN A 159 12.95 10.48 2.79
CA GLN A 159 14.40 10.78 2.85
C GLN A 159 15.19 10.07 1.75
N VAL A 160 14.60 9.03 1.14
CA VAL A 160 15.22 8.27 0.05
C VAL A 160 14.69 8.66 -1.33
N TYR A 161 13.57 9.34 -1.40
CA TYR A 161 12.96 9.77 -2.65
C TYR A 161 12.33 11.18 -2.52
N ASP A 162 12.55 12.02 -3.54
CA ASP A 162 11.96 13.36 -3.60
C ASP A 162 10.52 13.30 -4.12
N PHE A 163 9.58 13.06 -3.20
CA PHE A 163 8.15 13.02 -3.50
C PHE A 163 7.60 14.37 -3.99
N ARG A 164 8.26 15.51 -3.67
CA ARG A 164 7.86 16.84 -4.18
C ARG A 164 8.03 16.89 -5.68
N ARG A 165 9.19 16.42 -6.13
CA ARG A 165 9.50 16.34 -7.55
C ARG A 165 8.50 15.44 -8.28
N TRP A 166 8.23 14.25 -7.76
CA TRP A 166 7.27 13.32 -8.35
C TRP A 166 5.87 13.91 -8.49
N VAL A 167 5.35 14.55 -7.42
CA VAL A 167 4.01 15.17 -7.42
C VAL A 167 3.92 16.34 -8.39
N HIS A 168 5.01 17.12 -8.59
CA HIS A 168 4.97 18.34 -9.41
C HIS A 168 5.38 18.11 -10.86
N GLU A 169 6.27 17.17 -11.18
CA GLU A 169 6.74 16.93 -12.53
C GLU A 169 5.78 16.06 -13.34
N GLU A 170 5.15 15.05 -12.75
CA GLU A 170 4.20 14.21 -13.48
C GLU A 170 2.83 14.89 -13.69
N ASN A 171 2.44 15.84 -12.84
CA ASN A 171 1.24 16.64 -13.04
C ASN A 171 1.38 17.79 -14.04
N ASN A 172 2.59 18.11 -14.49
CA ASN A 172 2.83 19.14 -15.53
C ASN A 172 2.96 18.58 -16.96
N THR A 173 2.69 17.29 -17.16
CA THR A 173 2.75 16.62 -18.48
C THR A 173 1.37 16.28 -19.05
N LEU A 174 0.32 16.94 -18.53
CA LEU A 174 -1.05 16.86 -19.08
C LEU A 174 -1.43 18.18 -19.76
#